data_e3315b01f6b16c53be9de3cdc431f7e1
#
_entry.id   e3315b01f6b16c53be9de3cdc431f7e1
#
_cell.length_a   1.000
_cell.length_b   1.000
_cell.length_c   1.000
_cell.angle_alpha   90.00
_cell.angle_beta   90.00
_cell.angle_gamma   90.00
#
_symmetry.space_group_name_H-M   'P 1'
#
loop_
_entity.id
_entity.type
_entity.pdbx_description
1 polymer ?
#
loop_
_entity_poly.entity_id
_entity_poly.type
_entity_poly.pdbx_seq_one_letter_code
_entity_poly.pdbx_strand_id
1 'polypeptide(L)'
;MVFGDSLSASYGIDEDAGWVNLLAIEIADTQLPFEVVNGSVSGETTTGGLSRLPSMLDSYAPELVILELGGNDGLRGLPLVQMRQNLTAMVELIEQSGAAVLLAGIQIPPNYGPRYTIPFFELYAELAEEKNLTLVPFLIDGIPQQPELIQSDGIHPVAEAQSMILDNVWLWLEPMLQKIADSGV
;
A
#
# COMPACT_ATOMS: atom_id res chain seq x y z
N MET A 1 -8.98 -2.78 5.07
CA MET A 1 -7.76 -2.56 5.91
C MET A 1 -6.63 -2.07 5.02
N VAL A 2 -5.86 -1.05 5.46
CA VAL A 2 -4.57 -0.68 4.85
C VAL A 2 -3.47 -1.35 5.66
N PHE A 3 -2.58 -2.08 4.99
CA PHE A 3 -1.48 -2.81 5.60
C PHE A 3 -0.18 -2.42 4.89
N GLY A 4 0.51 -1.44 5.48
CA GLY A 4 1.62 -0.75 4.86
C GLY A 4 2.73 -0.36 5.83
N ASP A 5 3.60 0.51 5.33
CA ASP A 5 4.73 1.05 6.07
C ASP A 5 4.55 2.54 6.44
N SER A 6 5.63 3.31 6.40
CA SER A 6 5.61 4.74 6.76
C SER A 6 4.81 5.62 5.80
N LEU A 7 4.65 5.22 4.54
CA LEU A 7 3.86 5.96 3.55
C LEU A 7 2.36 5.96 3.92
N SER A 8 1.90 4.92 4.60
CA SER A 8 0.51 4.76 5.04
C SER A 8 0.32 5.03 6.54
N ALA A 9 1.41 5.09 7.33
CA ALA A 9 1.38 5.36 8.78
C ALA A 9 1.53 6.85 9.14
N SER A 10 1.31 7.76 8.18
CA SER A 10 1.40 9.23 8.37
C SER A 10 2.74 9.69 8.96
N TYR A 11 3.86 9.08 8.54
CA TYR A 11 5.18 9.41 9.08
C TYR A 11 5.53 10.88 8.89
N GLY A 12 5.85 11.58 9.99
CA GLY A 12 6.30 12.98 9.97
C GLY A 12 5.20 14.03 9.75
N ILE A 13 3.93 13.61 9.72
CA ILE A 13 2.75 14.48 9.60
C ILE A 13 1.70 14.11 10.66
N ASP A 14 0.71 14.97 10.85
CA ASP A 14 -0.44 14.65 11.68
C ASP A 14 -1.23 13.47 11.09
N GLU A 15 -1.67 12.55 11.93
CA GLU A 15 -2.40 11.35 11.52
C GLU A 15 -3.68 11.70 10.73
N ASP A 16 -4.39 12.74 11.18
CA ASP A 16 -5.62 13.23 10.54
C ASP A 16 -5.38 13.75 9.11
N ALA A 17 -4.16 14.18 8.80
CA ALA A 17 -3.78 14.64 7.46
C ALA A 17 -3.32 13.50 6.53
N GLY A 18 -3.10 12.30 7.05
CA GLY A 18 -2.62 11.15 6.27
C GLY A 18 -3.68 10.63 5.30
N TRP A 19 -3.22 10.10 4.15
CA TRP A 19 -4.10 9.62 3.08
C TRP A 19 -5.07 8.51 3.53
N VAL A 20 -4.69 7.70 4.54
CA VAL A 20 -5.57 6.64 5.07
C VAL A 20 -6.74 7.23 5.85
N ASN A 21 -6.53 8.34 6.58
CA ASN A 21 -7.62 9.06 7.22
C ASN A 21 -8.50 9.77 6.19
N LEU A 22 -7.90 10.38 5.16
CA LEU A 22 -8.65 10.96 4.04
C LEU A 22 -9.48 9.89 3.32
N LEU A 23 -8.96 8.67 3.15
CA LEU A 23 -9.69 7.53 2.62
C LEU A 23 -10.92 7.17 3.48
N ALA A 24 -10.79 7.22 4.81
CA ALA A 24 -11.92 6.95 5.70
C ALA A 24 -13.04 8.00 5.53
N ILE A 25 -12.67 9.28 5.34
CA ILE A 25 -13.62 10.35 5.05
C ILE A 25 -14.29 10.13 3.69
N GLU A 26 -13.50 9.84 2.65
CA GLU A 26 -14.00 9.59 1.29
C GLU A 26 -15.01 8.43 1.26
N ILE A 27 -14.71 7.30 1.92
CA ILE A 27 -15.62 6.17 2.03
C ILE A 27 -16.91 6.56 2.75
N ALA A 28 -16.83 7.32 3.84
CA ALA A 28 -18.03 7.79 4.57
C ALA A 28 -18.93 8.66 3.69
N ASP A 29 -18.35 9.49 2.81
CA ASP A 29 -19.08 10.35 1.89
C ASP A 29 -19.78 9.57 0.75
N THR A 30 -19.22 8.41 0.35
CA THR A 30 -19.83 7.55 -0.70
C THR A 30 -21.00 6.70 -0.25
N GLN A 31 -21.28 6.63 1.05
CA GLN A 31 -22.30 5.74 1.65
C GLN A 31 -22.02 4.23 1.44
N LEU A 32 -20.82 3.86 1.06
CA LEU A 32 -20.40 2.46 1.02
C LEU A 32 -20.28 1.90 2.45
N PRO A 33 -20.69 0.64 2.69
CA PRO A 33 -20.79 0.07 4.04
C PRO A 33 -19.43 -0.44 4.56
N PHE A 34 -18.36 0.34 4.39
CA PHE A 34 -17.02 -0.05 4.80
C PHE A 34 -16.44 0.89 5.85
N GLU A 35 -15.63 0.32 6.73
CA GLU A 35 -14.80 1.05 7.67
C GLU A 35 -13.32 0.86 7.32
N VAL A 36 -12.52 1.91 7.52
CA VAL A 36 -11.08 1.86 7.27
C VAL A 36 -10.33 1.52 8.54
N VAL A 37 -9.52 0.47 8.48
CA VAL A 37 -8.56 0.12 9.53
C VAL A 37 -7.16 0.39 8.99
N ASN A 38 -6.39 1.25 9.66
CA ASN A 38 -4.99 1.46 9.36
C ASN A 38 -4.11 0.53 10.20
N GLY A 39 -3.60 -0.53 9.57
CA GLY A 39 -2.67 -1.49 10.16
C GLY A 39 -1.21 -1.22 9.79
N SER A 40 -0.89 -0.03 9.28
CA SER A 40 0.46 0.32 8.80
C SER A 40 1.43 0.64 9.95
N VAL A 41 2.71 0.31 9.77
CA VAL A 41 3.77 0.54 10.76
C VAL A 41 5.00 1.12 10.09
N SER A 42 5.43 2.31 10.53
CA SER A 42 6.64 2.96 9.99
C SER A 42 7.88 2.08 10.11
N GLY A 43 8.65 1.98 9.03
CA GLY A 43 9.86 1.15 8.98
C GLY A 43 9.62 -0.34 8.75
N GLU A 44 8.36 -0.77 8.54
CA GLU A 44 7.99 -2.16 8.30
C GLU A 44 8.63 -2.69 7.01
N THR A 45 9.17 -3.90 7.07
CA THR A 45 9.65 -4.66 5.92
C THR A 45 8.65 -5.74 5.54
N THR A 46 8.80 -6.32 4.35
CA THR A 46 7.96 -7.46 3.96
C THR A 46 8.09 -8.65 4.91
N THR A 47 9.25 -8.85 5.54
CA THR A 47 9.46 -9.92 6.54
C THR A 47 8.67 -9.63 7.83
N GLY A 48 8.71 -8.40 8.34
CA GLY A 48 7.96 -8.00 9.54
C GLY A 48 6.46 -8.04 9.27
N GLY A 49 6.03 -7.49 8.13
CA GLY A 49 4.64 -7.51 7.69
C GLY A 49 4.07 -8.94 7.60
N LEU A 50 4.80 -9.86 6.95
CA LEU A 50 4.39 -11.27 6.85
C LEU A 50 4.20 -11.92 8.22
N SER A 51 5.06 -11.60 9.19
CA SER A 51 4.94 -12.13 10.57
C SER A 51 3.71 -11.59 11.31
N ARG A 52 3.32 -10.36 11.04
CA ARG A 52 2.25 -9.64 11.75
C ARG A 52 0.86 -9.83 11.11
N LEU A 53 0.82 -10.05 9.79
CA LEU A 53 -0.41 -10.10 9.00
C LEU A 53 -1.45 -11.11 9.52
N PRO A 54 -1.12 -12.36 9.92
CA PRO A 54 -2.11 -13.31 10.37
C PRO A 54 -2.95 -12.80 11.54
N SER A 55 -2.31 -12.19 12.55
CA SER A 55 -3.04 -11.64 13.70
C SER A 55 -3.93 -10.45 13.34
N MET A 56 -3.58 -9.68 12.31
CA MET A 56 -4.39 -8.57 11.81
C MET A 56 -5.62 -9.08 11.06
N LEU A 57 -5.45 -10.10 10.22
CA LEU A 57 -6.56 -10.75 9.51
C LEU A 57 -7.55 -11.37 10.50
N ASP A 58 -7.06 -12.07 11.53
CA ASP A 58 -7.90 -12.68 12.57
C ASP A 58 -8.66 -11.63 13.40
N SER A 59 -8.03 -10.47 13.68
CA SER A 59 -8.62 -9.44 14.55
C SER A 59 -9.67 -8.59 13.85
N TYR A 60 -9.46 -8.30 12.56
CA TYR A 60 -10.29 -7.34 11.83
C TYR A 60 -11.17 -7.97 10.75
N ALA A 61 -10.90 -9.23 10.35
CA ALA A 61 -11.62 -9.94 9.29
C ALA A 61 -11.98 -9.04 8.09
N PRO A 62 -10.99 -8.38 7.44
CA PRO A 62 -11.25 -7.39 6.41
C PRO A 62 -11.82 -8.03 5.15
N GLU A 63 -12.73 -7.35 4.44
CA GLU A 63 -13.21 -7.76 3.11
C GLU A 63 -12.21 -7.39 2.01
N LEU A 64 -11.34 -6.39 2.26
CA LEU A 64 -10.31 -5.95 1.34
C LEU A 64 -9.07 -5.47 2.11
N VAL A 65 -7.89 -5.84 1.61
CA VAL A 65 -6.60 -5.36 2.11
C VAL A 65 -5.88 -4.59 1.01
N ILE A 66 -5.52 -3.35 1.29
CA ILE A 66 -4.53 -2.60 0.51
C ILE A 66 -3.17 -2.99 1.05
N LEU A 67 -2.40 -3.76 0.28
CA LEU A 67 -1.06 -4.22 0.64
C LEU A 67 -0.01 -3.27 0.10
N GLU A 68 0.60 -2.48 0.98
CA GLU A 68 1.57 -1.43 0.66
C GLU A 68 2.87 -1.69 1.44
N LEU A 69 3.71 -2.60 1.00
CA LEU A 69 4.98 -2.96 1.63
C LEU A 69 6.08 -3.25 0.61
N GLY A 70 7.32 -3.09 1.04
CA GLY A 70 8.53 -3.35 0.25
C GLY A 70 9.44 -2.13 0.15
N GLY A 71 8.94 -0.91 0.43
CA GLY A 71 9.75 0.30 0.42
C GLY A 71 10.98 0.17 1.30
N ASN A 72 10.83 -0.32 2.52
CA ASN A 72 11.93 -0.53 3.46
C ASN A 72 12.88 -1.67 3.05
N ASP A 73 12.39 -2.71 2.37
CA ASP A 73 13.25 -3.74 1.77
C ASP A 73 14.14 -3.11 0.70
N GLY A 74 13.55 -2.30 -0.19
CA GLY A 74 14.26 -1.57 -1.24
C GLY A 74 15.29 -0.59 -0.69
N LEU A 75 14.91 0.26 0.25
CA LEU A 75 15.80 1.26 0.87
C LEU A 75 16.97 0.63 1.64
N ARG A 76 16.81 -0.59 2.14
CA ARG A 76 17.87 -1.35 2.81
C ARG A 76 18.68 -2.25 1.86
N GLY A 77 18.34 -2.27 0.57
CA GLY A 77 19.01 -3.10 -0.43
C GLY A 77 18.84 -4.60 -0.17
N LEU A 78 17.69 -5.02 0.38
CA LEU A 78 17.44 -6.44 0.67
C LEU A 78 17.21 -7.23 -0.62
N PRO A 79 17.40 -8.56 -0.60
CA PRO A 79 17.22 -9.39 -1.78
C PRO A 79 15.78 -9.36 -2.31
N LEU A 80 15.60 -8.97 -3.58
CA LEU A 80 14.29 -8.89 -4.23
C LEU A 80 13.55 -10.24 -4.26
N VAL A 81 14.30 -11.34 -4.34
CA VAL A 81 13.72 -12.70 -4.27
C VAL A 81 12.98 -12.91 -2.94
N GLN A 82 13.57 -12.48 -1.82
CA GLN A 82 12.94 -12.61 -0.51
C GLN A 82 11.72 -11.70 -0.39
N MET A 83 11.82 -10.44 -0.86
CA MET A 83 10.71 -9.50 -0.90
C MET A 83 9.54 -10.08 -1.71
N ARG A 84 9.80 -10.62 -2.92
CA ARG A 84 8.77 -11.27 -3.75
C ARG A 84 8.10 -12.43 -3.02
N GLN A 85 8.89 -13.32 -2.41
CA GLN A 85 8.36 -14.46 -1.65
C GLN A 85 7.45 -14.01 -0.49
N ASN A 86 7.86 -12.98 0.25
CA ASN A 86 7.08 -12.45 1.36
C ASN A 86 5.77 -11.81 0.87
N LEU A 87 5.82 -10.98 -0.19
CA LEU A 87 4.61 -10.38 -0.78
C LEU A 87 3.66 -11.45 -1.32
N THR A 88 4.18 -12.47 -2.03
CA THR A 88 3.38 -13.59 -2.51
C THR A 88 2.68 -14.32 -1.36
N ALA A 89 3.42 -14.62 -0.28
CA ALA A 89 2.86 -15.29 0.88
C ALA A 89 1.79 -14.44 1.59
N MET A 90 1.99 -13.11 1.67
CA MET A 90 0.97 -12.19 2.23
C MET A 90 -0.29 -12.16 1.37
N VAL A 91 -0.16 -12.09 0.04
CA VAL A 91 -1.30 -12.18 -0.88
C VAL A 91 -2.08 -13.47 -0.64
N GLU A 92 -1.40 -14.60 -0.58
CA GLU A 92 -2.03 -15.91 -0.35
C GLU A 92 -2.76 -16.00 1.01
N LEU A 93 -2.19 -15.42 2.07
CA LEU A 93 -2.84 -15.35 3.39
C LEU A 93 -4.10 -14.48 3.36
N ILE A 94 -4.05 -13.34 2.68
CA ILE A 94 -5.20 -12.43 2.53
C ILE A 94 -6.31 -13.12 1.75
N GLU A 95 -6.00 -13.75 0.62
CA GLU A 95 -6.99 -14.48 -0.19
C GLU A 95 -7.58 -15.67 0.57
N GLN A 96 -6.77 -16.42 1.33
CA GLN A 96 -7.24 -17.52 2.18
C GLN A 96 -8.18 -17.05 3.30
N SER A 97 -8.04 -15.82 3.77
CA SER A 97 -8.98 -15.24 4.74
C SER A 97 -10.32 -14.82 4.13
N GLY A 98 -10.44 -14.87 2.80
CA GLY A 98 -11.62 -14.44 2.05
C GLY A 98 -11.58 -12.96 1.62
N ALA A 99 -10.52 -12.23 1.94
CA ALA A 99 -10.37 -10.82 1.56
C ALA A 99 -9.84 -10.64 0.14
N ALA A 100 -10.28 -9.57 -0.52
CA ALA A 100 -9.69 -9.11 -1.77
C ALA A 100 -8.35 -8.39 -1.50
N VAL A 101 -7.44 -8.39 -2.49
CA VAL A 101 -6.16 -7.68 -2.42
C VAL A 101 -6.13 -6.54 -3.44
N LEU A 102 -5.80 -5.34 -2.97
CA LEU A 102 -5.30 -4.24 -3.80
C LEU A 102 -3.81 -4.08 -3.51
N LEU A 103 -2.96 -4.43 -4.48
CA LEU A 103 -1.52 -4.29 -4.32
C LEU A 103 -1.10 -2.86 -4.67
N ALA A 104 -0.28 -2.23 -3.84
CA ALA A 104 0.26 -0.89 -4.10
C ALA A 104 1.74 -0.98 -4.49
N GLY A 105 2.06 -0.54 -5.70
CA GLY A 105 3.42 -0.48 -6.22
C GLY A 105 4.22 0.66 -5.60
N ILE A 106 5.50 0.43 -5.37
CA ILE A 106 6.44 1.37 -4.78
C ILE A 106 7.64 1.53 -5.71
N GLN A 107 8.21 2.72 -5.74
CA GLN A 107 9.51 2.99 -6.35
C GLN A 107 10.47 3.48 -5.28
N ILE A 108 11.74 3.12 -5.42
CA ILE A 108 12.82 3.61 -4.57
C ILE A 108 13.65 4.65 -5.34
N PRO A 109 14.34 5.55 -4.63
CA PRO A 109 15.13 6.60 -5.27
C PRO A 109 16.14 6.06 -6.29
N PRO A 110 16.37 6.77 -7.42
CA PRO A 110 17.19 6.27 -8.53
C PRO A 110 18.69 6.13 -8.20
N ASN A 111 19.17 6.71 -7.11
CA ASN A 111 20.55 6.61 -6.64
C ASN A 111 20.95 5.19 -6.21
N TYR A 112 19.99 4.26 -6.04
CA TYR A 112 20.26 2.82 -5.85
C TYR A 112 20.71 2.12 -7.16
N GLY A 113 20.59 2.81 -8.28
CA GLY A 113 21.03 2.35 -9.60
C GLY A 113 20.02 1.45 -10.32
N PRO A 114 19.98 1.53 -11.67
CA PRO A 114 18.92 0.89 -12.48
C PRO A 114 18.93 -0.64 -12.40
N ARG A 115 20.07 -1.26 -12.08
CA ARG A 115 20.15 -2.73 -11.90
C ARG A 115 19.35 -3.25 -10.72
N TYR A 116 19.02 -2.36 -9.75
CA TYR A 116 18.21 -2.70 -8.59
C TYR A 116 16.83 -2.04 -8.66
N THR A 117 16.75 -0.76 -9.03
CA THR A 117 15.49 -0.02 -9.02
C THR A 117 14.49 -0.49 -10.07
N ILE A 118 14.96 -0.91 -11.27
CA ILE A 118 14.08 -1.40 -12.32
C ILE A 118 13.41 -2.73 -11.89
N PRO A 119 14.17 -3.80 -11.56
CA PRO A 119 13.56 -5.04 -11.12
C PRO A 119 12.75 -4.91 -9.84
N PHE A 120 13.10 -3.96 -8.93
CA PHE A 120 12.32 -3.66 -7.75
C PHE A 120 10.92 -3.18 -8.12
N PHE A 121 10.81 -2.23 -9.03
CA PHE A 121 9.53 -1.66 -9.45
C PHE A 121 8.70 -2.67 -10.29
N GLU A 122 9.36 -3.37 -11.23
CA GLU A 122 8.70 -4.36 -12.09
C GLU A 122 8.11 -5.53 -11.29
N LEU A 123 8.69 -5.87 -10.13
CA LEU A 123 8.23 -6.97 -9.26
C LEU A 123 6.74 -6.85 -8.90
N TYR A 124 6.24 -5.65 -8.64
CA TYR A 124 4.81 -5.44 -8.29
C TYR A 124 3.89 -5.75 -9.48
N ALA A 125 4.25 -5.31 -10.68
CA ALA A 125 3.48 -5.58 -11.89
C ALA A 125 3.49 -7.07 -12.23
N GLU A 126 4.65 -7.73 -12.14
CA GLU A 126 4.79 -9.17 -12.36
C GLU A 126 3.97 -9.98 -11.35
N LEU A 127 4.00 -9.59 -10.06
CA LEU A 127 3.22 -10.26 -9.01
C LEU A 127 1.71 -10.05 -9.24
N ALA A 128 1.30 -8.84 -9.60
CA ALA A 128 -0.09 -8.54 -9.88
C ALA A 128 -0.60 -9.33 -11.09
N GLU A 129 0.18 -9.47 -12.16
CA GLU A 129 -0.17 -10.29 -13.32
C GLU A 129 -0.25 -11.78 -12.94
N GLU A 130 0.75 -12.31 -12.23
CA GLU A 130 0.79 -13.72 -11.82
C GLU A 130 -0.39 -14.12 -10.95
N LYS A 131 -0.79 -13.25 -10.02
CA LYS A 131 -1.87 -13.50 -9.06
C LYS A 131 -3.22 -12.91 -9.50
N ASN A 132 -3.29 -12.28 -10.67
CA ASN A 132 -4.49 -11.61 -11.20
C ASN A 132 -5.06 -10.58 -10.21
N LEU A 133 -4.18 -9.73 -9.63
CA LEU A 133 -4.54 -8.70 -8.67
C LEU A 133 -4.80 -7.36 -9.35
N THR A 134 -5.62 -6.53 -8.71
CA THR A 134 -5.65 -5.10 -9.00
C THR A 134 -4.39 -4.44 -8.43
N LEU A 135 -3.74 -3.59 -9.22
CA LEU A 135 -2.49 -2.90 -8.86
C LEU A 135 -2.68 -1.39 -8.94
N VAL A 136 -2.33 -0.68 -7.87
CA VAL A 136 -1.98 0.74 -7.94
C VAL A 136 -0.54 0.79 -8.48
N PRO A 137 -0.28 1.27 -9.71
CA PRO A 137 1.05 1.11 -10.33
C PRO A 137 2.17 1.77 -9.53
N PHE A 138 1.92 2.97 -8.98
CA PHE A 138 2.84 3.68 -8.11
C PHE A 138 2.06 4.52 -7.09
N LEU A 139 2.17 4.18 -5.81
CA LEU A 139 1.38 4.80 -4.74
C LEU A 139 1.49 6.33 -4.70
N ILE A 140 2.71 6.85 -4.80
CA ILE A 140 3.00 8.29 -4.72
C ILE A 140 3.28 8.91 -6.10
N ASP A 141 2.62 8.40 -7.16
CA ASP A 141 2.83 8.95 -8.51
C ASP A 141 2.51 10.45 -8.58
N GLY A 142 3.31 11.19 -9.35
CA GLY A 142 3.22 12.64 -9.48
C GLY A 142 3.86 13.44 -8.34
N ILE A 143 4.15 12.83 -7.19
CA ILE A 143 4.71 13.52 -6.00
C ILE A 143 6.23 13.69 -6.08
N PRO A 144 7.04 12.67 -6.42
CA PRO A 144 8.51 12.80 -6.42
C PRO A 144 9.06 13.81 -7.43
N GLN A 145 8.25 14.20 -8.42
CA GLN A 145 8.60 15.23 -9.40
C GLN A 145 8.45 16.66 -8.85
N GLN A 146 7.86 16.81 -7.67
CA GLN A 146 7.57 18.08 -6.99
C GLN A 146 8.30 18.13 -5.63
N PRO A 147 9.53 18.66 -5.57
CA PRO A 147 10.35 18.61 -4.35
C PRO A 147 9.67 19.20 -3.10
N GLU A 148 8.77 20.17 -3.28
CA GLU A 148 8.00 20.81 -2.21
C GLU A 148 6.97 19.86 -1.58
N LEU A 149 6.61 18.77 -2.26
CA LEU A 149 5.68 17.75 -1.75
C LEU A 149 6.39 16.60 -1.01
N ILE A 150 7.72 16.66 -0.91
CA ILE A 150 8.55 15.68 -0.20
C ILE A 150 9.16 16.33 1.04
N GLN A 151 9.14 15.63 2.16
CA GLN A 151 9.78 16.03 3.40
C GLN A 151 11.32 16.17 3.23
N SER A 152 11.98 16.80 4.18
CA SER A 152 13.44 17.04 4.13
C SER A 152 14.28 15.76 4.10
N ASP A 153 13.71 14.60 4.38
CA ASP A 153 14.37 13.30 4.27
C ASP A 153 14.48 12.77 2.83
N GLY A 154 13.79 13.42 1.88
CA GLY A 154 13.81 13.07 0.46
C GLY A 154 13.02 11.81 0.09
N ILE A 155 12.16 11.30 1.00
CA ILE A 155 11.44 10.03 0.84
C ILE A 155 9.94 10.21 1.07
N HIS A 156 9.57 10.79 2.21
CA HIS A 156 8.18 10.82 2.65
C HIS A 156 7.43 12.05 2.13
N PRO A 157 6.21 11.89 1.62
CA PRO A 157 5.35 13.00 1.24
C PRO A 157 4.96 13.89 2.42
N VAL A 158 4.80 15.19 2.18
CA VAL A 158 4.25 16.15 3.15
C VAL A 158 2.72 16.00 3.28
N ALA A 159 2.10 16.73 4.21
CA ALA A 159 0.65 16.70 4.43
C ALA A 159 -0.14 17.14 3.17
N GLU A 160 0.37 18.14 2.46
CA GLU A 160 -0.26 18.66 1.24
C GLU A 160 -0.30 17.67 0.07
N ALA A 161 0.55 16.64 0.11
CA ALA A 161 0.61 15.60 -0.92
C ALA A 161 -0.36 14.42 -0.66
N GLN A 162 -0.96 14.35 0.52
CA GLN A 162 -1.72 13.16 0.93
C GLN A 162 -3.01 12.96 0.12
N SER A 163 -3.66 14.02 -0.32
CA SER A 163 -4.80 13.93 -1.24
C SER A 163 -4.44 13.32 -2.59
N MET A 164 -3.23 13.59 -3.10
CA MET A 164 -2.75 12.98 -4.36
C MET A 164 -2.53 11.47 -4.19
N ILE A 165 -2.08 11.02 -3.01
CA ILE A 165 -1.96 9.59 -2.72
C ILE A 165 -3.36 8.95 -2.69
N LEU A 166 -4.32 9.60 -2.03
CA LEU A 166 -5.70 9.14 -2.05
C LEU A 166 -6.23 9.02 -3.48
N ASP A 167 -6.05 10.03 -4.33
CA ASP A 167 -6.50 10.01 -5.73
C ASP A 167 -5.87 8.84 -6.51
N ASN A 168 -4.56 8.59 -6.31
CA ASN A 168 -3.85 7.47 -6.94
C ASN A 168 -4.42 6.10 -6.54
N VAL A 169 -4.82 5.95 -5.28
CA VAL A 169 -5.41 4.71 -4.75
C VAL A 169 -6.88 4.59 -5.14
N TRP A 170 -7.65 5.67 -5.02
CA TRP A 170 -9.10 5.69 -5.20
C TRP A 170 -9.54 5.20 -6.58
N LEU A 171 -8.81 5.60 -7.61
CA LEU A 171 -9.05 5.16 -8.99
C LEU A 171 -9.19 3.63 -9.13
N TRP A 172 -8.45 2.88 -8.33
CA TRP A 172 -8.41 1.42 -8.37
C TRP A 172 -9.28 0.78 -7.28
N LEU A 173 -9.41 1.45 -6.15
CA LEU A 173 -10.10 0.94 -4.97
C LEU A 173 -11.63 1.03 -5.11
N GLU A 174 -12.15 2.18 -5.56
CA GLU A 174 -13.59 2.43 -5.64
C GLU A 174 -14.34 1.32 -6.43
N PRO A 175 -13.89 0.90 -7.63
CA PRO A 175 -14.56 -0.19 -8.36
C PRO A 175 -14.55 -1.53 -7.60
N MET A 176 -13.50 -1.79 -6.80
CA MET A 176 -13.42 -3.00 -6.00
C MET A 176 -14.42 -2.96 -4.83
N LEU A 177 -14.50 -1.83 -4.13
CA LEU A 177 -15.46 -1.65 -3.03
C LEU A 177 -16.89 -1.76 -3.54
N GLN A 178 -17.20 -1.13 -4.67
CA GLN A 178 -18.54 -1.22 -5.28
C GLN A 178 -18.89 -2.67 -5.61
N LYS A 179 -17.97 -3.42 -6.21
CA LYS A 179 -18.19 -4.82 -6.55
C LYS A 179 -18.42 -5.70 -5.31
N ILE A 180 -17.69 -5.44 -4.21
CA ILE A 180 -17.87 -6.18 -2.95
C ILE A 180 -19.24 -5.84 -2.35
N ALA A 181 -19.61 -4.56 -2.29
CA ALA A 181 -20.92 -4.12 -1.79
C ALA A 181 -22.09 -4.74 -2.58
N ASP A 182 -21.98 -4.79 -3.92
CA ASP A 182 -23.01 -5.36 -4.81
C ASP A 182 -23.11 -6.89 -4.67
N SER A 183 -22.05 -7.56 -4.20
CA SER A 183 -22.04 -9.02 -3.99
C SER A 183 -22.79 -9.44 -2.74
N GLY A 184 -23.15 -8.52 -1.86
CA GLY A 184 -23.94 -8.78 -0.65
C GLY A 184 -23.18 -9.60 0.42
N VAL A 185 -21.88 -9.43 0.49
CA VAL A 185 -21.04 -10.02 1.56
C VAL A 185 -21.19 -9.21 2.81
#